data_5bed4f28901835c9a68976dd97609714
#
_entry.id   5bed4f28901835c9a68976dd97609714
#
_cell.length_a   1.000
_cell.length_b   1.000
_cell.length_c   1.000
_cell.angle_alpha   90.00
_cell.angle_beta   90.00
_cell.angle_gamma   90.00
#
_symmetry.space_group_name_H-M   'P 1'
#
loop_
_entity.id
_entity.type
_entity.pdbx_description
1 polymer ?
#
loop_
_entity_poly.entity_id
_entity_poly.type
_entity_poly.pdbx_seq_one_letter_code
_entity_poly.pdbx_strand_id
1 'polypeptide(L)'
;MQPLFFGNNILHLLPYLKCFFRAGCKSLPAVIVRDSLWGLNRCNSGTDGDSPDERRGRTVVCRYCYDSYIFPEVIQGFFYMETKDREYMNRARILADRGRGWVNPNPLVGAVIVKDGRIIGEGWHERYGGLHAERNAFKQCTEDPAGATLYVTLEPCCHYGKTPPCTEAVIENRIARVVVGLLDPNPLVAGKGIEMLRKAGIVVETGVEEEKLREQN
;
A
#
# COMPACT_ATOMS: atom_id res chain seq x y z
N MET A 1 3.65 22.41 -13.74
CA MET A 1 4.58 21.72 -12.83
C MET A 1 4.13 20.27 -12.76
N GLN A 2 4.94 19.34 -13.28
CA GLN A 2 4.61 17.92 -13.26
C GLN A 2 4.91 17.34 -11.87
N PRO A 3 4.08 16.45 -11.32
CA PRO A 3 4.38 15.78 -10.07
C PRO A 3 5.54 14.80 -10.26
N LEU A 4 6.57 14.92 -9.41
CA LEU A 4 7.69 13.99 -9.35
C LEU A 4 7.21 12.66 -8.75
N PHE A 5 7.16 11.62 -9.57
CA PHE A 5 6.99 10.24 -9.12
C PHE A 5 8.27 9.77 -8.43
N PHE A 6 8.22 9.55 -7.12
CA PHE A 6 9.29 8.87 -6.39
C PHE A 6 9.05 7.37 -6.39
N GLY A 7 9.68 6.69 -7.34
CA GLY A 7 9.87 5.23 -7.26
C GLY A 7 10.85 4.87 -6.14
N ASN A 8 10.79 3.64 -5.63
CA ASN A 8 11.58 3.04 -4.54
C ASN A 8 13.12 3.09 -4.72
N ASN A 9 13.71 4.22 -5.12
CA ASN A 9 15.14 4.37 -5.31
C ASN A 9 15.71 5.33 -4.28
N ILE A 10 16.29 4.77 -3.21
CA ILE A 10 17.07 5.46 -2.17
C ILE A 10 18.15 6.39 -2.76
N LEU A 11 18.61 6.13 -3.98
CA LEU A 11 19.60 6.95 -4.71
C LEU A 11 19.11 8.37 -5.00
N HIS A 12 17.82 8.65 -5.07
CA HIS A 12 17.27 10.00 -5.26
C HIS A 12 17.26 10.86 -3.98
N LEU A 13 17.46 10.25 -2.81
CA LEU A 13 17.59 10.97 -1.54
C LEU A 13 19.03 11.48 -1.25
N LEU A 14 20.02 11.03 -2.01
CA LEU A 14 21.43 11.43 -1.83
C LEU A 14 21.69 12.95 -1.87
N PRO A 15 21.06 13.78 -2.71
CA PRO A 15 21.25 15.24 -2.68
C PRO A 15 20.73 15.86 -1.38
N TYR A 16 19.65 15.32 -0.81
CA TYR A 16 19.04 15.83 0.42
C TYR A 16 19.82 15.42 1.66
N LEU A 17 20.41 14.23 1.67
CA LEU A 17 21.34 13.77 2.71
C LEU A 17 22.59 14.65 2.79
N LYS A 18 23.10 15.18 1.67
CA LYS A 18 24.25 16.11 1.65
C LYS A 18 23.95 17.46 2.31
N CYS A 19 22.72 17.96 2.23
CA CYS A 19 22.29 19.17 2.95
C CYS A 19 22.26 18.94 4.47
N PHE A 20 21.86 17.77 4.94
CA PHE A 20 21.81 17.42 6.36
C PHE A 20 23.20 17.38 7.00
N PHE A 21 24.19 16.83 6.30
CA PHE A 21 25.58 16.80 6.79
C PHE A 21 26.24 18.18 6.86
N ARG A 22 25.80 19.15 6.06
CA ARG A 22 26.33 20.51 6.06
C ARG A 22 25.80 21.36 7.21
N ALA A 23 24.65 21.00 7.79
CA ALA A 23 24.04 21.74 8.90
C ALA A 23 24.54 21.29 10.30
N GLY A 24 25.51 20.38 10.40
CA GLY A 24 26.10 19.97 11.67
C GLY A 24 25.21 19.07 12.54
N CYS A 25 24.11 18.57 12.03
CA CYS A 25 23.23 17.66 12.75
C CYS A 25 23.86 16.25 12.79
N LYS A 26 24.24 15.77 13.99
CA LYS A 26 24.91 14.48 14.20
C LYS A 26 23.97 13.29 14.29
N SER A 27 22.66 13.48 14.08
CA SER A 27 21.66 12.43 14.11
C SER A 27 20.81 12.43 12.85
N LEU A 28 20.73 11.31 12.17
CA LEU A 28 19.77 11.08 11.07
C LEU A 28 18.36 10.89 11.68
N PRO A 29 17.33 11.51 11.10
CA PRO A 29 15.96 11.18 11.50
C PRO A 29 15.68 9.71 11.19
N ALA A 30 15.07 9.01 12.15
CA ALA A 30 14.60 7.66 11.93
C ALA A 30 13.46 7.70 10.90
N VAL A 31 13.75 7.31 9.66
CA VAL A 31 12.73 7.01 8.68
C VAL A 31 12.21 5.62 9.01
N ILE A 32 11.02 5.53 9.57
CA ILE A 32 10.34 4.24 9.76
C ILE A 32 9.90 3.78 8.39
N VAL A 33 10.71 2.94 7.75
CA VAL A 33 10.23 2.08 6.68
C VAL A 33 9.60 0.88 7.37
N ARG A 34 8.34 0.61 7.12
CA ARG A 34 7.63 -0.55 7.66
C ARG A 34 8.50 -1.78 7.44
N ASP A 35 8.77 -2.52 8.54
CA ASP A 35 9.53 -3.78 8.61
C ASP A 35 11.06 -3.74 8.65
N SER A 36 11.71 -2.59 8.83
CA SER A 36 13.15 -2.58 9.06
C SER A 36 13.56 -1.45 10.00
N LEU A 37 13.94 -1.81 11.23
CA LEU A 37 14.60 -0.91 12.16
C LEU A 37 16.04 -0.67 11.69
N TRP A 38 16.34 0.49 11.14
CA TRP A 38 17.71 0.93 10.88
C TRP A 38 18.08 2.07 11.84
N GLY A 39 18.93 1.74 12.78
CA GLY A 39 19.87 2.61 13.46
C GLY A 39 19.28 3.77 14.27
N LEU A 40 18.83 3.52 15.50
CA LEU A 40 18.70 4.53 16.53
C LEU A 40 20.09 4.93 17.06
N ASN A 41 20.65 6.04 16.58
CA ASN A 41 21.69 6.73 17.33
C ASN A 41 21.02 7.73 18.27
N ARG A 42 21.25 7.56 19.57
CA ARG A 42 20.79 8.46 20.64
C ARG A 42 21.30 9.87 20.38
N CYS A 43 20.42 10.84 20.32
CA CYS A 43 20.80 12.24 20.51
C CYS A 43 21.21 12.42 21.96
N ASN A 44 22.52 12.59 22.21
CA ASN A 44 23.03 13.04 23.50
C ASN A 44 22.96 14.58 23.49
N SER A 45 21.81 15.15 23.81
CA SER A 45 21.75 16.55 24.26
C SER A 45 21.96 16.53 25.78
N GLY A 46 23.15 16.95 26.19
CA GLY A 46 23.38 17.26 27.59
C GLY A 46 22.38 18.30 28.09
N THR A 47 21.97 18.11 29.35
CA THR A 47 21.16 18.97 30.22
C THR A 47 19.66 18.95 29.96
N ASP A 48 19.05 18.38 30.92
CA ASP A 48 17.76 18.53 31.60
C ASP A 48 16.88 17.30 31.59
N GLY A 49 16.72 16.78 32.81
CA GLY A 49 16.14 15.53 33.18
C GLY A 49 14.69 15.34 32.75
N ASP A 50 14.47 14.36 31.89
CA ASP A 50 13.26 13.59 31.85
C ASP A 50 13.60 12.19 31.34
N SER A 51 13.36 11.19 32.20
CA SER A 51 13.58 9.79 31.89
C SER A 51 12.57 9.29 30.87
N PRO A 52 12.97 8.48 29.89
CA PRO A 52 12.04 7.92 28.94
C PRO A 52 11.18 6.82 29.61
N ASP A 53 9.87 6.97 29.56
CA ASP A 53 8.92 5.92 29.93
C ASP A 53 8.89 4.84 28.83
N GLU A 54 9.57 3.72 29.10
CA GLU A 54 9.72 2.58 28.19
C GLU A 54 8.43 1.74 27.99
N ARG A 55 7.29 2.14 28.54
CA ARG A 55 6.10 1.28 28.64
C ARG A 55 4.95 1.60 27.68
N ARG A 56 5.12 2.55 26.76
CA ARG A 56 4.09 2.79 25.75
C ARG A 56 4.76 3.10 24.41
N GLY A 57 4.72 2.19 23.45
CA GLY A 57 5.27 2.32 22.11
C GLY A 57 4.85 3.59 21.33
N ARG A 58 5.10 4.76 21.90
CA ARG A 58 4.94 6.06 21.26
C ARG A 58 6.28 6.51 20.72
N THR A 59 6.38 6.60 19.42
CA THR A 59 7.50 7.24 18.75
C THR A 59 7.56 8.70 19.20
N VAL A 60 8.54 9.03 20.02
CA VAL A 60 8.81 10.44 20.39
C VAL A 60 9.55 11.08 19.24
N VAL A 61 8.85 11.87 18.44
CA VAL A 61 9.47 12.73 17.43
C VAL A 61 10.04 13.94 18.16
N CYS A 62 11.35 14.16 18.04
CA CYS A 62 12.01 15.33 18.62
C CYS A 62 11.35 16.60 18.10
N ARG A 63 10.75 17.39 18.98
CA ARG A 63 10.02 18.63 18.66
C ARG A 63 10.90 19.66 17.90
N TYR A 64 12.20 19.65 18.14
CA TYR A 64 13.16 20.53 17.46
C TYR A 64 13.43 20.16 16.00
N CYS A 65 13.30 18.88 15.63
CA CYS A 65 13.43 18.45 14.23
C CYS A 65 12.12 18.67 13.44
N TYR A 66 11.01 18.83 14.14
CA TYR A 66 9.70 19.02 13.52
C TYR A 66 9.54 20.44 12.92
N ASP A 67 10.12 21.45 13.56
CA ASP A 67 9.84 22.85 13.19
C ASP A 67 10.78 23.45 12.16
N SER A 68 11.90 22.79 11.81
CA SER A 68 12.95 23.52 11.07
C SER A 68 13.30 23.03 9.68
N TYR A 69 13.13 21.73 9.30
CA TYR A 69 13.72 21.23 8.04
C TYR A 69 13.05 20.05 7.35
N ILE A 70 11.89 19.58 7.75
CA ILE A 70 11.18 18.52 7.02
C ILE A 70 10.11 19.21 6.18
N PHE A 71 10.23 19.12 4.86
CA PHE A 71 9.28 19.68 3.91
C PHE A 71 7.85 19.29 4.28
N PRO A 72 7.02 20.22 4.78
CA PRO A 72 5.64 19.93 5.20
C PRO A 72 4.84 19.26 4.07
N GLU A 73 5.14 19.65 2.83
CA GLU A 73 4.47 19.16 1.62
C GLU A 73 4.71 17.65 1.37
N VAL A 74 5.92 17.14 1.65
CA VAL A 74 6.24 15.71 1.44
C VAL A 74 5.54 14.84 2.50
N ILE A 75 5.54 15.30 3.75
CA ILE A 75 4.86 14.59 4.85
C ILE A 75 3.36 14.65 4.64
N GLN A 76 2.81 15.82 4.31
CA GLN A 76 1.40 16.00 4.04
C GLN A 76 0.95 15.16 2.83
N GLY A 77 1.78 15.06 1.79
CA GLY A 77 1.55 14.19 0.65
C GLY A 77 1.53 12.70 1.04
N PHE A 78 2.45 12.26 1.90
CA PHE A 78 2.50 10.88 2.39
C PHE A 78 1.27 10.52 3.23
N PHE A 79 0.90 11.35 4.21
CA PHE A 79 -0.33 11.17 5.00
C PHE A 79 -1.58 11.20 4.14
N TYR A 80 -1.63 12.07 3.13
CA TYR A 80 -2.76 12.16 2.20
C TYR A 80 -2.91 10.87 1.39
N MET A 81 -1.81 10.31 0.87
CA MET A 81 -1.84 9.04 0.12
C MET A 81 -2.29 7.88 1.01
N GLU A 82 -1.74 7.76 2.22
CA GLU A 82 -2.15 6.70 3.16
C GLU A 82 -3.64 6.80 3.51
N THR A 83 -4.17 8.01 3.70
CA THR A 83 -5.60 8.21 3.96
C THR A 83 -6.45 7.80 2.76
N LYS A 84 -6.04 8.15 1.54
CA LYS A 84 -6.75 7.79 0.32
C LYS A 84 -6.71 6.29 0.03
N ASP A 85 -5.59 5.63 0.27
CA ASP A 85 -5.48 4.18 0.13
C ASP A 85 -6.46 3.45 1.05
N ARG A 86 -6.62 3.93 2.29
CA ARG A 86 -7.61 3.38 3.23
C ARG A 86 -9.06 3.61 2.75
N GLU A 87 -9.36 4.78 2.18
CA GLU A 87 -10.69 5.08 1.62
C GLU A 87 -11.04 4.11 0.49
N TYR A 88 -10.12 3.92 -0.48
CA TYR A 88 -10.35 3.03 -1.62
C TYR A 88 -10.36 1.56 -1.21
N MET A 89 -9.49 1.14 -0.28
CA MET A 89 -9.53 -0.22 0.27
C MET A 89 -10.84 -0.49 1.03
N ASN A 90 -11.32 0.47 1.81
CA ASN A 90 -12.62 0.34 2.48
C ASN A 90 -13.78 0.27 1.46
N ARG A 91 -13.69 1.00 0.35
CA ARG A 91 -14.65 0.85 -0.75
C ARG A 91 -14.63 -0.56 -1.35
N ALA A 92 -13.44 -1.12 -1.61
CA ALA A 92 -13.29 -2.50 -2.07
C ALA A 92 -13.88 -3.50 -1.06
N ARG A 93 -13.65 -3.28 0.24
CA ARG A 93 -14.24 -4.09 1.32
C ARG A 93 -15.78 -4.08 1.30
N ILE A 94 -16.39 -2.92 1.13
CA ILE A 94 -17.86 -2.79 1.03
C ILE A 94 -18.39 -3.53 -0.20
N LEU A 95 -17.67 -3.49 -1.33
CA LEU A 95 -18.04 -4.25 -2.54
C LEU A 95 -17.95 -5.76 -2.30
N ALA A 96 -16.93 -6.23 -1.58
CA ALA A 96 -16.75 -7.64 -1.24
C ALA A 96 -17.98 -8.22 -0.52
N ASP A 97 -18.61 -7.46 0.38
CA ASP A 97 -19.80 -7.88 1.12
C ASP A 97 -21.00 -8.24 0.21
N ARG A 98 -21.05 -7.70 -1.00
CA ARG A 98 -22.12 -8.03 -1.97
C ARG A 98 -22.09 -9.51 -2.42
N GLY A 99 -20.93 -10.17 -2.29
CA GLY A 99 -20.77 -11.60 -2.58
C GLY A 99 -21.23 -12.51 -1.44
N ARG A 100 -21.58 -11.97 -0.28
CA ARG A 100 -21.94 -12.75 0.91
C ARG A 100 -23.10 -13.70 0.65
N GLY A 101 -22.87 -14.98 0.97
CA GLY A 101 -23.84 -16.06 0.73
C GLY A 101 -23.81 -16.65 -0.68
N TRP A 102 -23.08 -16.07 -1.64
CA TRP A 102 -23.02 -16.53 -3.03
C TRP A 102 -21.67 -17.11 -3.45
N VAL A 103 -20.61 -16.74 -2.73
CA VAL A 103 -19.23 -17.08 -3.12
C VAL A 103 -18.69 -18.35 -2.46
N ASN A 104 -19.32 -18.86 -1.40
CA ASN A 104 -18.84 -20.03 -0.66
C ASN A 104 -18.49 -21.22 -1.59
N PRO A 105 -17.34 -21.88 -1.36
CA PRO A 105 -16.37 -21.73 -0.27
C PRO A 105 -15.29 -20.66 -0.50
N ASN A 106 -15.40 -19.86 -1.56
CA ASN A 106 -14.43 -18.80 -1.85
C ASN A 106 -14.55 -17.63 -0.88
N PRO A 107 -13.45 -16.89 -0.62
CA PRO A 107 -13.49 -15.69 0.20
C PRO A 107 -14.28 -14.55 -0.47
N LEU A 108 -14.72 -13.60 0.36
CA LEU A 108 -15.29 -12.34 -0.09
C LEU A 108 -14.16 -11.45 -0.62
N VAL A 109 -14.21 -11.12 -1.91
CA VAL A 109 -13.20 -10.27 -2.55
C VAL A 109 -13.86 -9.11 -3.28
N GLY A 110 -13.32 -7.91 -3.09
CA GLY A 110 -13.70 -6.71 -3.80
C GLY A 110 -12.47 -6.02 -4.38
N ALA A 111 -12.68 -5.30 -5.48
CA ALA A 111 -11.64 -4.59 -6.21
C ALA A 111 -12.14 -3.23 -6.68
N VAL A 112 -11.24 -2.23 -6.61
CA VAL A 112 -11.48 -0.86 -7.09
C VAL A 112 -10.29 -0.40 -7.91
N ILE A 113 -10.54 0.16 -9.08
CA ILE A 113 -9.52 0.71 -9.97
C ILE A 113 -9.63 2.23 -9.96
N VAL A 114 -8.52 2.90 -9.62
CA VAL A 114 -8.45 4.35 -9.46
C VAL A 114 -7.44 4.94 -10.41
N LYS A 115 -7.85 5.95 -11.16
CA LYS A 115 -6.98 6.73 -12.05
C LYS A 115 -7.18 8.21 -11.79
N ASP A 116 -6.09 8.95 -11.63
CA ASP A 116 -6.11 10.40 -11.36
C ASP A 116 -7.05 10.79 -10.19
N GLY A 117 -7.06 9.98 -9.12
CA GLY A 117 -7.89 10.19 -7.93
C GLY A 117 -9.39 9.88 -8.12
N ARG A 118 -9.79 9.33 -9.28
CA ARG A 118 -11.18 8.95 -9.60
C ARG A 118 -11.31 7.43 -9.70
N ILE A 119 -12.39 6.88 -9.18
CA ILE A 119 -12.74 5.48 -9.39
C ILE A 119 -13.22 5.33 -10.85
N ILE A 120 -12.57 4.46 -11.60
CA ILE A 120 -12.90 4.16 -13.00
C ILE A 120 -13.47 2.75 -13.20
N GLY A 121 -13.28 1.86 -12.22
CA GLY A 121 -13.82 0.50 -12.27
C GLY A 121 -14.01 -0.07 -10.87
N GLU A 122 -15.08 -0.83 -10.68
CA GLU A 122 -15.40 -1.49 -9.42
C GLU A 122 -15.86 -2.92 -9.71
N GLY A 123 -15.50 -3.87 -8.82
CA GLY A 123 -15.90 -5.26 -8.96
C GLY A 123 -15.83 -6.01 -7.64
N TRP A 124 -16.55 -7.11 -7.58
CA TRP A 124 -16.48 -8.07 -6.48
C TRP A 124 -16.62 -9.48 -7.02
N HIS A 125 -16.21 -10.46 -6.24
CA HIS A 125 -16.51 -11.86 -6.55
C HIS A 125 -18.00 -12.09 -6.31
N GLU A 126 -18.77 -12.24 -7.38
CA GLU A 126 -20.23 -12.25 -7.31
C GLU A 126 -20.80 -13.59 -6.85
N ARG A 127 -20.20 -14.69 -7.33
CA ARG A 127 -20.67 -16.06 -7.04
C ARG A 127 -19.56 -17.09 -7.29
N TYR A 128 -19.65 -18.21 -6.59
CA TYR A 128 -18.76 -19.35 -6.79
C TYR A 128 -18.68 -19.77 -8.26
N GLY A 129 -17.44 -19.93 -8.75
CA GLY A 129 -17.15 -20.28 -10.14
C GLY A 129 -17.30 -19.16 -11.16
N GLY A 130 -17.71 -17.95 -10.73
CA GLY A 130 -17.74 -16.74 -11.54
C GLY A 130 -16.38 -16.06 -11.63
N LEU A 131 -16.36 -14.88 -12.31
CA LEU A 131 -15.17 -14.05 -12.40
C LEU A 131 -14.74 -13.54 -11.02
N HIS A 132 -13.45 -13.39 -10.83
CA HIS A 132 -12.88 -12.76 -9.63
C HIS A 132 -13.11 -11.25 -9.66
N ALA A 133 -12.98 -10.63 -8.49
CA ALA A 133 -13.25 -9.20 -8.27
C ALA A 133 -12.48 -8.29 -9.23
N GLU A 134 -11.19 -8.58 -9.45
CA GLU A 134 -10.31 -7.80 -10.33
C GLU A 134 -10.82 -7.81 -11.78
N ARG A 135 -11.18 -9.00 -12.29
CA ARG A 135 -11.71 -9.14 -13.65
C ARG A 135 -13.07 -8.45 -13.82
N ASN A 136 -13.92 -8.50 -12.80
CA ASN A 136 -15.17 -7.75 -12.79
C ASN A 136 -14.90 -6.24 -12.76
N ALA A 137 -13.92 -5.78 -11.98
CA ALA A 137 -13.52 -4.37 -11.95
C ALA A 137 -12.99 -3.89 -13.31
N PHE A 138 -12.11 -4.66 -13.97
CA PHE A 138 -11.65 -4.33 -15.33
C PHE A 138 -12.79 -4.26 -16.35
N LYS A 139 -13.74 -5.20 -16.28
CA LYS A 139 -14.92 -5.20 -17.17
C LYS A 139 -15.81 -3.97 -17.01
N GLN A 140 -15.82 -3.37 -15.81
CA GLN A 140 -16.59 -2.18 -15.46
C GLN A 140 -15.82 -0.87 -15.65
N CYS A 141 -14.59 -0.91 -16.13
CA CYS A 141 -13.81 0.30 -16.36
C CYS A 141 -14.50 1.21 -17.38
N THR A 142 -14.61 2.48 -17.02
CA THR A 142 -15.20 3.53 -17.85
C THR A 142 -14.19 4.16 -18.83
N GLU A 143 -12.89 3.89 -18.61
CA GLU A 143 -11.76 4.35 -19.45
C GLU A 143 -10.60 3.35 -19.39
N ASP A 144 -9.55 3.53 -20.22
CA ASP A 144 -8.36 2.67 -20.23
C ASP A 144 -7.68 2.68 -18.85
N PRO A 145 -7.56 1.53 -18.16
CA PRO A 145 -6.96 1.43 -16.84
C PRO A 145 -5.43 1.51 -16.82
N ALA A 146 -4.78 1.65 -17.95
CA ALA A 146 -3.33 1.78 -18.03
C ALA A 146 -2.82 2.93 -17.13
N GLY A 147 -1.81 2.64 -16.30
CA GLY A 147 -1.24 3.59 -15.34
C GLY A 147 -2.06 3.78 -14.05
N ALA A 148 -3.22 3.13 -13.92
CA ALA A 148 -4.08 3.22 -12.74
C ALA A 148 -3.51 2.46 -11.52
N THR A 149 -4.12 2.67 -10.35
CA THR A 149 -3.94 1.89 -9.13
C THR A 149 -5.11 0.93 -8.94
N LEU A 150 -4.82 -0.35 -8.70
CA LEU A 150 -5.79 -1.35 -8.31
C LEU A 150 -5.73 -1.55 -6.79
N TYR A 151 -6.87 -1.42 -6.12
CA TYR A 151 -7.08 -1.80 -4.73
C TYR A 151 -7.85 -3.11 -4.70
N VAL A 152 -7.34 -4.11 -4.01
CA VAL A 152 -7.97 -5.43 -3.91
C VAL A 152 -7.87 -5.97 -2.48
N THR A 153 -8.97 -6.50 -1.96
CA THR A 153 -9.05 -6.94 -0.55
C THR A 153 -8.24 -8.19 -0.26
N LEU A 154 -7.95 -9.02 -1.26
CA LEU A 154 -7.16 -10.25 -1.17
C LEU A 154 -6.13 -10.31 -2.29
N GLU A 155 -4.99 -10.94 -2.03
CA GLU A 155 -3.91 -11.16 -3.00
C GLU A 155 -4.45 -11.70 -4.34
N PRO A 156 -4.14 -11.06 -5.49
CA PRO A 156 -4.53 -11.56 -6.81
C PRO A 156 -3.97 -12.95 -7.09
N CYS A 157 -4.81 -13.87 -7.51
CA CYS A 157 -4.41 -15.24 -7.81
C CYS A 157 -3.40 -15.29 -8.96
N CYS A 158 -2.41 -16.21 -8.84
CA CYS A 158 -1.33 -16.42 -9.80
C CYS A 158 -1.32 -17.81 -10.45
N HIS A 159 -2.36 -18.60 -10.23
CA HIS A 159 -2.48 -19.95 -10.78
C HIS A 159 -3.70 -20.09 -11.68
N TYR A 160 -3.62 -20.97 -12.65
CA TYR A 160 -4.75 -21.33 -13.51
C TYR A 160 -5.74 -22.20 -12.73
N GLY A 161 -6.97 -21.75 -12.65
CA GLY A 161 -8.10 -22.46 -12.10
C GLY A 161 -9.21 -22.59 -13.15
N LYS A 162 -10.46 -22.29 -12.74
CA LYS A 162 -11.59 -22.19 -13.69
C LYS A 162 -11.49 -20.95 -14.58
N THR A 163 -10.77 -19.93 -14.14
CA THR A 163 -10.47 -18.70 -14.87
C THR A 163 -8.95 -18.49 -14.95
N PRO A 164 -8.44 -17.78 -15.96
CA PRO A 164 -7.04 -17.38 -15.99
C PRO A 164 -6.66 -16.53 -14.78
N PRO A 165 -5.37 -16.53 -14.35
CA PRO A 165 -4.89 -15.80 -13.19
C PRO A 165 -5.27 -14.31 -13.24
N CYS A 166 -5.60 -13.72 -12.08
CA CYS A 166 -5.86 -12.28 -12.00
C CYS A 166 -4.59 -11.46 -12.17
N THR A 167 -3.42 -11.98 -11.77
CA THR A 167 -2.11 -11.34 -12.01
C THR A 167 -1.87 -11.08 -13.49
N GLU A 168 -2.25 -11.98 -14.39
CA GLU A 168 -2.16 -11.78 -15.84
C GLU A 168 -3.04 -10.61 -16.28
N ALA A 169 -4.31 -10.58 -15.84
CA ALA A 169 -5.21 -9.48 -16.18
C ALA A 169 -4.69 -8.12 -15.68
N VAL A 170 -4.05 -8.07 -14.50
CA VAL A 170 -3.42 -6.85 -13.97
C VAL A 170 -2.27 -6.38 -14.86
N ILE A 171 -1.42 -7.31 -15.31
CA ILE A 171 -0.29 -7.01 -16.20
C ILE A 171 -0.78 -6.58 -17.59
N GLU A 172 -1.71 -7.31 -18.18
CA GLU A 172 -2.30 -7.02 -19.50
C GLU A 172 -2.94 -5.64 -19.55
N ASN A 173 -3.62 -5.23 -18.48
CA ASN A 173 -4.23 -3.92 -18.34
C ASN A 173 -3.25 -2.82 -17.94
N ARG A 174 -1.95 -3.12 -17.85
CA ARG A 174 -0.87 -2.15 -17.60
C ARG A 174 -1.09 -1.32 -16.34
N ILE A 175 -1.57 -1.95 -15.27
CA ILE A 175 -1.72 -1.32 -13.95
C ILE A 175 -0.35 -0.91 -13.43
N ALA A 176 -0.21 0.32 -12.93
CA ALA A 176 1.06 0.83 -12.41
C ALA A 176 1.30 0.45 -10.95
N ARG A 177 0.23 0.37 -10.14
CA ARG A 177 0.31 0.10 -8.70
C ARG A 177 -0.83 -0.82 -8.26
N VAL A 178 -0.52 -1.76 -7.36
CA VAL A 178 -1.51 -2.63 -6.71
C VAL A 178 -1.40 -2.48 -5.20
N VAL A 179 -2.52 -2.21 -4.55
CA VAL A 179 -2.65 -2.17 -3.10
C VAL A 179 -3.47 -3.37 -2.66
N VAL A 180 -2.86 -4.24 -1.87
CA VAL A 180 -3.44 -5.51 -1.42
C VAL A 180 -3.78 -5.41 0.07
N GLY A 181 -5.00 -5.78 0.44
CA GLY A 181 -5.42 -5.81 1.83
C GLY A 181 -4.86 -7.00 2.59
N LEU A 182 -5.18 -8.21 2.16
CA LEU A 182 -4.77 -9.48 2.77
C LEU A 182 -3.90 -10.29 1.81
N LEU A 183 -2.91 -10.97 2.35
CA LEU A 183 -2.23 -12.07 1.65
C LEU A 183 -3.15 -13.29 1.57
N ASP A 184 -2.94 -14.14 0.55
CA ASP A 184 -3.64 -15.43 0.47
C ASP A 184 -3.32 -16.26 1.73
N PRO A 185 -4.31 -16.78 2.45
CA PRO A 185 -4.08 -17.58 3.65
C PRO A 185 -3.39 -18.93 3.37
N ASN A 186 -3.39 -19.40 2.14
CA ASN A 186 -2.71 -20.63 1.75
C ASN A 186 -1.19 -20.38 1.63
N PRO A 187 -0.35 -20.96 2.52
CA PRO A 187 1.09 -20.73 2.53
C PRO A 187 1.80 -21.19 1.25
N LEU A 188 1.17 -22.07 0.46
CA LEU A 188 1.72 -22.54 -0.82
C LEU A 188 1.59 -21.50 -1.95
N VAL A 189 0.73 -20.50 -1.80
CA VAL A 189 0.44 -19.46 -2.80
C VAL A 189 0.71 -18.06 -2.28
N ALA A 190 0.69 -17.87 -0.96
CA ALA A 190 0.92 -16.57 -0.31
C ALA A 190 2.18 -15.88 -0.83
N GLY A 191 2.04 -14.64 -1.30
CA GLY A 191 3.12 -13.81 -1.82
C GLY A 191 3.54 -14.08 -3.26
N LYS A 192 3.12 -15.20 -3.88
CA LYS A 192 3.50 -15.53 -5.26
C LYS A 192 2.87 -14.59 -6.28
N GLY A 193 1.62 -14.22 -6.08
CA GLY A 193 0.94 -13.23 -6.91
C GLY A 193 1.65 -11.88 -6.86
N ILE A 194 1.99 -11.45 -5.64
CA ILE A 194 2.73 -10.20 -5.41
C ILE A 194 4.10 -10.23 -6.08
N GLU A 195 4.84 -11.36 -5.95
CA GLU A 195 6.15 -11.51 -6.58
C GLU A 195 6.06 -11.43 -8.11
N MET A 196 5.05 -12.05 -8.72
CA MET A 196 4.81 -11.96 -10.17
C MET A 196 4.55 -10.52 -10.61
N LEU A 197 3.70 -9.79 -9.90
CA LEU A 197 3.40 -8.39 -10.20
C LEU A 197 4.65 -7.51 -10.08
N ARG A 198 5.44 -7.68 -9.01
CA ARG A 198 6.70 -6.95 -8.83
C ARG A 198 7.72 -7.25 -9.92
N LYS A 199 7.85 -8.52 -10.34
CA LYS A 199 8.70 -8.90 -11.49
C LYS A 199 8.26 -8.27 -12.81
N ALA A 200 6.97 -8.01 -12.97
CA ALA A 200 6.43 -7.28 -14.12
C ALA A 200 6.61 -5.75 -14.02
N GLY A 201 7.27 -5.23 -12.97
CA GLY A 201 7.54 -3.81 -12.78
C GLY A 201 6.39 -3.04 -12.10
N ILE A 202 5.38 -3.73 -11.57
CA ILE A 202 4.25 -3.11 -10.88
C ILE A 202 4.63 -2.84 -9.42
N VAL A 203 4.32 -1.64 -8.93
CA VAL A 203 4.49 -1.29 -7.51
C VAL A 203 3.42 -2.02 -6.68
N VAL A 204 3.81 -2.81 -5.67
CA VAL A 204 2.86 -3.56 -4.84
C VAL A 204 3.06 -3.23 -3.37
N GLU A 205 2.00 -2.75 -2.74
CA GLU A 205 1.87 -2.50 -1.31
C GLU A 205 0.87 -3.47 -0.68
N THR A 206 1.08 -3.83 0.60
CA THR A 206 0.28 -4.87 1.28
C THR A 206 -0.10 -4.44 2.69
N GLY A 207 -1.17 -5.01 3.24
CA GLY A 207 -1.57 -4.83 4.63
C GLY A 207 -2.41 -3.57 4.89
N VAL A 208 -2.99 -2.95 3.86
CA VAL A 208 -3.88 -1.80 4.05
C VAL A 208 -5.26 -2.29 4.53
N GLU A 209 -5.69 -1.80 5.70
CA GLU A 209 -6.94 -2.19 6.40
C GLU A 209 -7.01 -3.70 6.74
N GLU A 210 -5.87 -4.34 6.96
CA GLU A 210 -5.72 -5.79 7.16
C GLU A 210 -6.65 -6.36 8.25
N GLU A 211 -6.73 -5.70 9.41
CA GLU A 211 -7.54 -6.17 10.54
C GLU A 211 -9.03 -6.26 10.16
N LYS A 212 -9.57 -5.19 9.56
CA LYS A 212 -10.98 -5.15 9.14
C LYS A 212 -11.31 -6.19 8.07
N LEU A 213 -10.35 -6.47 7.20
CA LEU A 213 -10.53 -7.47 6.14
C LEU A 213 -10.45 -8.90 6.68
N ARG A 214 -9.65 -9.15 7.71
CA ARG A 214 -9.63 -10.44 8.43
C ARG A 214 -10.93 -10.71 9.17
N GLU A 215 -11.53 -9.68 9.78
CA GLU A 215 -12.83 -9.80 10.44
C GLU A 215 -13.98 -10.09 9.45
N GLN A 216 -13.83 -9.66 8.21
CA GLN A 216 -14.84 -9.84 7.17
C GLN A 216 -14.87 -11.27 6.60
N ASN A 217 -13.72 -11.95 6.49
CA ASN A 217 -13.51 -13.27 5.91
C ASN A 217 -13.34 -14.35 6.98
#